data_b3dee069ca175ba27771abc786fb3191
#
_entry.id   b3dee069ca175ba27771abc786fb3191
#
_cell.length_a   1.000
_cell.length_b   1.000
_cell.length_c   1.000
_cell.angle_alpha   90.00
_cell.angle_beta   90.00
_cell.angle_gamma   90.00
#
_symmetry.space_group_name_H-M   'P 1'
#
loop_
_entity.id
_entity.type
_entity.pdbx_description
1 polymer ?
#
loop_
_entity_poly.entity_id
_entity_poly.type
_entity_poly.pdbx_seq_one_letter_code
_entity_poly.pdbx_strand_id
1 'polypeptide(L)'
;LSFTLTTLTTGSKHYYYMVTALNDVGETEGSNEIEVAVNKEREVWATNETVNLSWTAVTGAKRYNIYAYDQAGYEVFLGSSTTNSFVDVGTVPWNPFIEVPNDNTTSAPNFTTMEMSGNRIWATGDPDNPYTVYFPGVVQYLGFFSPFYGGGYIDLEKGGRETPVRVVHYRKGSGDSMATVLCSSPDGLGSIWQVDINSNTVDNFTFAIPMAYKIVGSIGSNATFSVVKAKDNIGFANTKGVFFLRNKPQMLNILT
;
A
#
# COMPACT_ATOMS: atom_id res chain seq x y z
N LEU A 1 -7.43 -24.63 7.89
CA LEU A 1 -8.25 -24.80 6.69
C LEU A 1 -8.59 -26.28 6.53
N SER A 2 -9.81 -26.59 6.12
CA SER A 2 -10.33 -27.94 5.84
C SER A 2 -11.25 -27.89 4.64
N PHE A 3 -11.52 -29.04 4.01
CA PHE A 3 -12.43 -29.12 2.88
C PHE A 3 -13.33 -30.36 2.94
N THR A 4 -14.43 -30.30 2.19
CA THR A 4 -15.28 -31.46 1.84
C THR A 4 -15.65 -31.37 0.36
N LEU A 5 -15.77 -32.51 -0.31
CA LEU A 5 -16.24 -32.61 -1.67
C LEU A 5 -17.74 -32.87 -1.72
N THR A 6 -18.46 -32.20 -2.61
CA THR A 6 -19.85 -32.53 -2.93
C THR A 6 -19.92 -33.02 -4.36
N THR A 7 -20.38 -34.24 -4.54
CA THR A 7 -20.51 -34.97 -5.82
C THR A 7 -19.17 -35.25 -6.54
N LEU A 8 -18.15 -34.46 -6.31
CA LEU A 8 -16.77 -34.74 -6.75
C LEU A 8 -16.20 -35.94 -5.98
N THR A 9 -15.37 -36.72 -6.66
CA THR A 9 -14.64 -37.83 -6.02
C THR A 9 -13.13 -37.57 -6.10
N THR A 10 -12.36 -38.17 -5.23
CA THR A 10 -10.90 -38.09 -5.27
C THR A 10 -10.36 -38.62 -6.59
N GLY A 11 -9.34 -37.95 -7.12
CA GLY A 11 -8.72 -38.31 -8.40
C GLY A 11 -7.33 -37.71 -8.58
N SER A 12 -6.94 -37.49 -9.82
CA SER A 12 -5.59 -37.10 -10.20
C SER A 12 -5.43 -35.62 -10.54
N LYS A 13 -6.48 -34.81 -10.36
CA LYS A 13 -6.41 -33.36 -10.54
C LYS A 13 -6.24 -32.71 -9.18
N HIS A 14 -5.22 -31.86 -9.04
CA HIS A 14 -4.82 -31.28 -7.78
C HIS A 14 -5.06 -29.79 -7.82
N TYR A 15 -5.67 -29.27 -6.77
CA TYR A 15 -5.90 -27.83 -6.55
C TYR A 15 -5.45 -27.48 -5.14
N TYR A 16 -4.78 -26.38 -5.02
CA TYR A 16 -4.19 -25.90 -3.78
C TYR A 16 -4.93 -24.65 -3.33
N TYR A 17 -5.26 -24.57 -2.04
CA TYR A 17 -6.06 -23.48 -1.49
C TYR A 17 -5.39 -22.90 -0.27
N MET A 18 -5.44 -21.58 -0.17
CA MET A 18 -5.09 -20.79 1.00
C MET A 18 -6.21 -19.80 1.32
N VAL A 19 -6.28 -19.36 2.57
CA VAL A 19 -7.23 -18.36 3.04
C VAL A 19 -6.49 -17.30 3.85
N THR A 20 -6.83 -16.05 3.63
CA THR A 20 -6.38 -14.93 4.43
C THR A 20 -7.54 -14.30 5.20
N ALA A 21 -7.26 -13.59 6.27
CA ALA A 21 -8.24 -12.85 7.05
C ALA A 21 -8.02 -11.34 6.86
N LEU A 22 -9.11 -10.60 6.63
CA LEU A 22 -9.09 -9.16 6.42
C LEU A 22 -9.92 -8.43 7.47
N ASN A 23 -9.43 -7.26 7.85
CA ASN A 23 -10.17 -6.25 8.61
C ASN A 23 -9.91 -4.85 8.02
N ASP A 24 -10.23 -3.78 8.75
CA ASP A 24 -9.99 -2.40 8.26
C ASP A 24 -8.50 -2.02 8.28
N VAL A 25 -7.68 -2.79 8.99
CA VAL A 25 -6.25 -2.52 9.14
C VAL A 25 -5.43 -3.21 8.05
N GLY A 26 -5.85 -4.37 7.56
CA GLY A 26 -5.11 -5.08 6.52
C GLY A 26 -5.56 -6.51 6.30
N GLU A 27 -4.71 -7.24 5.64
CA GLU A 27 -4.85 -8.65 5.28
C GLU A 27 -3.69 -9.45 5.88
N THR A 28 -3.98 -10.62 6.44
CA THR A 28 -2.96 -11.52 6.95
C THR A 28 -2.21 -12.20 5.80
N GLU A 29 -1.06 -12.77 6.10
CA GLU A 29 -0.47 -13.80 5.24
C GLU A 29 -1.42 -14.98 5.03
N GLY A 30 -1.13 -15.80 4.02
CA GLY A 30 -1.90 -17.01 3.73
C GLY A 30 -1.90 -18.00 4.88
N SER A 31 -2.99 -18.75 5.05
CA SER A 31 -3.05 -19.93 5.92
C SER A 31 -2.08 -21.00 5.41
N ASN A 32 -1.91 -22.07 6.18
CA ASN A 32 -1.33 -23.29 5.62
C ASN A 32 -2.11 -23.71 4.36
N GLU A 33 -1.34 -24.03 3.32
CA GLU A 33 -1.86 -24.57 2.07
C GLU A 33 -2.56 -25.93 2.32
N ILE A 34 -3.67 -26.17 1.65
CA ILE A 34 -4.28 -27.50 1.57
C ILE A 34 -4.39 -27.95 0.13
N GLU A 35 -4.06 -29.20 -0.10
CA GLU A 35 -4.24 -29.87 -1.39
C GLU A 35 -5.59 -30.57 -1.44
N VAL A 36 -6.31 -30.39 -2.54
CA VAL A 36 -7.58 -31.01 -2.85
C VAL A 36 -7.45 -31.80 -4.16
N ALA A 37 -7.46 -33.12 -4.07
CA ALA A 37 -7.39 -33.99 -5.22
C ALA A 37 -8.79 -34.40 -5.70
N VAL A 38 -9.13 -34.11 -6.95
CA VAL A 38 -10.44 -34.43 -7.55
C VAL A 38 -10.29 -35.17 -8.88
N ASN A 39 -11.37 -35.77 -9.34
CA ASN A 39 -11.40 -36.63 -10.53
C ASN A 39 -11.58 -35.88 -11.86
N LYS A 40 -11.80 -34.56 -11.83
CA LYS A 40 -12.07 -33.74 -13.02
C LYS A 40 -11.33 -32.43 -12.98
N GLU A 41 -11.05 -31.86 -14.15
CA GLU A 41 -10.62 -30.46 -14.27
C GLU A 41 -11.73 -29.54 -13.76
N ARG A 42 -11.31 -28.43 -13.14
CA ARG A 42 -12.19 -27.46 -12.49
C ARG A 42 -13.19 -26.82 -13.47
N GLU A 43 -12.76 -26.56 -14.70
CA GLU A 43 -13.56 -25.92 -15.75
C GLU A 43 -14.73 -26.79 -16.26
N VAL A 44 -14.71 -28.10 -15.94
CA VAL A 44 -15.75 -29.04 -16.37
C VAL A 44 -16.60 -29.56 -15.21
N TRP A 45 -16.55 -28.93 -14.04
CA TRP A 45 -17.43 -29.31 -12.93
C TRP A 45 -18.88 -28.99 -13.26
N ALA A 46 -19.78 -29.92 -12.95
CA ALA A 46 -21.21 -29.68 -13.03
C ALA A 46 -21.68 -28.76 -11.90
N THR A 47 -22.86 -28.18 -12.06
CA THR A 47 -23.41 -27.18 -11.11
C THR A 47 -23.51 -27.69 -9.67
N ASN A 48 -23.62 -29.00 -9.47
CA ASN A 48 -23.69 -29.66 -8.16
C ASN A 48 -22.33 -30.22 -7.70
N GLU A 49 -21.26 -30.02 -8.45
CA GLU A 49 -19.91 -30.47 -8.11
C GLU A 49 -19.15 -29.33 -7.49
N THR A 50 -18.76 -29.45 -6.23
CA THR A 50 -18.14 -28.34 -5.49
C THR A 50 -17.04 -28.83 -4.54
N VAL A 51 -16.10 -27.92 -4.28
CA VAL A 51 -15.18 -27.98 -3.13
C VAL A 51 -15.67 -27.01 -2.08
N ASN A 52 -16.03 -27.52 -0.92
CA ASN A 52 -16.50 -26.70 0.20
C ASN A 52 -15.35 -26.52 1.19
N LEU A 53 -14.87 -25.30 1.32
CA LEU A 53 -13.82 -24.91 2.25
C LEU A 53 -14.41 -24.42 3.56
N SER A 54 -13.75 -24.72 4.67
CA SER A 54 -14.10 -24.18 5.99
C SER A 54 -12.84 -23.98 6.84
N TRP A 55 -12.89 -23.01 7.73
CA TRP A 55 -11.77 -22.68 8.61
C TRP A 55 -12.25 -22.14 9.94
N THR A 56 -11.33 -22.09 10.92
CA THR A 56 -11.63 -21.46 12.21
C THR A 56 -11.73 -19.94 12.03
N ALA A 57 -12.78 -19.34 12.54
CA ALA A 57 -12.96 -17.91 12.49
C ALA A 57 -11.80 -17.18 13.19
N VAL A 58 -11.26 -16.15 12.53
CA VAL A 58 -10.20 -15.31 13.08
C VAL A 58 -10.85 -14.13 13.80
N THR A 59 -10.45 -13.92 15.06
CA THR A 59 -10.99 -12.82 15.87
C THR A 59 -10.66 -11.47 15.23
N GLY A 60 -11.68 -10.64 15.03
CA GLY A 60 -11.54 -9.32 14.41
C GLY A 60 -11.55 -9.33 12.88
N ALA A 61 -11.58 -10.48 12.22
CA ALA A 61 -11.77 -10.55 10.78
C ALA A 61 -13.18 -10.09 10.40
N LYS A 62 -13.26 -9.27 9.35
CA LYS A 62 -14.51 -8.82 8.74
C LYS A 62 -14.82 -9.56 7.44
N ARG A 63 -13.79 -10.11 6.80
CA ARG A 63 -13.86 -10.83 5.54
C ARG A 63 -12.67 -11.77 5.43
N TYR A 64 -12.78 -12.73 4.53
CA TYR A 64 -11.71 -13.65 4.14
C TYR A 64 -11.55 -13.61 2.63
N ASN A 65 -10.31 -13.63 2.14
CA ASN A 65 -10.00 -13.88 0.75
C ASN A 65 -9.56 -15.32 0.58
N ILE A 66 -9.98 -15.93 -0.51
CA ILE A 66 -9.65 -17.30 -0.87
C ILE A 66 -8.75 -17.24 -2.11
N TYR A 67 -7.65 -17.95 -2.03
CA TYR A 67 -6.66 -18.10 -3.09
C TYR A 67 -6.60 -19.55 -3.49
N ALA A 68 -6.47 -19.81 -4.79
CA ALA A 68 -6.38 -21.16 -5.32
C ALA A 68 -5.58 -21.20 -6.61
N TYR A 69 -4.98 -22.36 -6.88
CA TYR A 69 -4.34 -22.66 -8.16
C TYR A 69 -4.22 -24.18 -8.37
N ASP A 70 -3.80 -24.60 -9.56
CA ASP A 70 -3.54 -25.99 -9.92
C ASP A 70 -2.08 -26.41 -9.66
N GLN A 71 -1.27 -25.53 -9.09
CA GLN A 71 0.12 -25.74 -8.72
C GLN A 71 0.40 -25.16 -7.33
N ALA A 72 1.01 -25.95 -6.46
CA ALA A 72 1.41 -25.55 -5.12
C ALA A 72 2.33 -24.33 -5.10
N GLY A 73 2.09 -23.41 -4.18
CA GLY A 73 2.89 -22.20 -3.99
C GLY A 73 2.65 -21.09 -5.02
N TYR A 74 1.58 -21.21 -5.84
CA TYR A 74 1.22 -20.22 -6.86
C TYR A 74 -0.24 -19.75 -6.72
N GLU A 75 -0.82 -19.87 -5.54
CA GLU A 75 -2.22 -19.55 -5.31
C GLU A 75 -2.50 -18.06 -5.60
N VAL A 76 -3.52 -17.85 -6.44
CA VAL A 76 -3.99 -16.55 -6.84
C VAL A 76 -5.44 -16.35 -6.41
N PHE A 77 -5.90 -15.11 -6.36
CA PHE A 77 -7.20 -14.76 -5.85
C PHE A 77 -8.33 -15.46 -6.61
N LEU A 78 -9.17 -16.18 -5.86
CA LEU A 78 -10.35 -16.87 -6.36
C LEU A 78 -11.63 -16.13 -5.98
N GLY A 79 -11.73 -15.64 -4.76
CA GLY A 79 -12.95 -15.01 -4.26
C GLY A 79 -12.85 -14.58 -2.81
N SER A 80 -13.94 -14.09 -2.26
CA SER A 80 -14.00 -13.68 -0.85
C SER A 80 -15.28 -14.13 -0.16
N SER A 81 -15.23 -14.25 1.17
CA SER A 81 -16.35 -14.61 2.03
C SER A 81 -16.42 -13.74 3.27
N THR A 82 -17.60 -13.42 3.74
CA THR A 82 -17.83 -12.77 5.04
C THR A 82 -18.05 -13.77 6.18
N THR A 83 -18.10 -15.06 5.85
CA THR A 83 -18.19 -16.17 6.80
C THR A 83 -16.91 -17.00 6.76
N ASN A 84 -16.72 -17.90 7.70
CA ASN A 84 -15.58 -18.82 7.76
C ASN A 84 -15.76 -20.07 6.87
N SER A 85 -16.42 -19.89 5.72
CA SER A 85 -16.60 -20.92 4.70
C SER A 85 -16.65 -20.32 3.29
N PHE A 86 -16.32 -21.13 2.30
CA PHE A 86 -16.40 -20.77 0.89
C PHE A 86 -16.73 -22.01 0.05
N VAL A 87 -17.50 -21.84 -1.01
CA VAL A 87 -17.84 -22.90 -1.95
C VAL A 87 -17.23 -22.58 -3.31
N ASP A 88 -16.25 -23.36 -3.71
CA ASP A 88 -15.75 -23.32 -5.08
C ASP A 88 -16.61 -24.21 -5.97
N VAL A 89 -17.24 -23.60 -6.96
CA VAL A 89 -18.13 -24.22 -7.93
C VAL A 89 -17.46 -24.47 -9.31
N GLY A 90 -16.15 -24.22 -9.39
CA GLY A 90 -15.37 -24.44 -10.60
C GLY A 90 -15.51 -23.37 -11.70
N THR A 91 -16.54 -22.53 -11.65
CA THR A 91 -16.84 -21.59 -12.75
C THR A 91 -16.24 -20.20 -12.58
N VAL A 92 -15.79 -19.85 -11.38
CA VAL A 92 -15.15 -18.55 -11.13
C VAL A 92 -13.70 -18.61 -11.60
N PRO A 93 -13.26 -17.76 -12.53
CA PRO A 93 -11.88 -17.76 -13.00
C PRO A 93 -10.95 -17.24 -11.89
N TRP A 94 -9.76 -17.79 -11.83
CA TRP A 94 -8.67 -17.26 -11.01
C TRP A 94 -8.25 -15.88 -11.49
N ASN A 95 -7.86 -15.01 -10.57
CA ASN A 95 -7.25 -13.73 -10.91
C ASN A 95 -5.73 -13.80 -10.75
N PRO A 96 -4.96 -14.04 -11.83
CA PRO A 96 -3.52 -14.23 -11.76
C PRO A 96 -2.72 -12.96 -11.41
N PHE A 97 -3.40 -11.81 -11.30
CA PHE A 97 -2.77 -10.54 -10.92
C PHE A 97 -2.79 -10.27 -9.41
N ILE A 98 -3.45 -11.13 -8.65
CA ILE A 98 -3.54 -11.00 -7.18
C ILE A 98 -3.06 -12.32 -6.57
N GLU A 99 -1.82 -12.32 -6.16
CA GLU A 99 -1.20 -13.45 -5.45
C GLU A 99 -1.55 -13.41 -3.97
N VAL A 100 -1.44 -14.57 -3.31
CA VAL A 100 -1.61 -14.65 -1.85
C VAL A 100 -0.53 -13.79 -1.17
N PRO A 101 -0.86 -12.97 -0.15
CA PRO A 101 0.13 -12.21 0.60
C PRO A 101 1.14 -13.12 1.29
N ASN A 102 2.43 -12.84 1.09
CA ASN A 102 3.54 -13.53 1.75
C ASN A 102 3.93 -12.89 3.10
N ASP A 103 3.28 -11.81 3.47
CA ASP A 103 3.45 -11.09 4.72
C ASP A 103 2.13 -10.42 5.09
N ASN A 104 1.94 -10.09 6.37
CA ASN A 104 0.79 -9.32 6.78
C ASN A 104 0.82 -7.96 6.09
N THR A 105 -0.13 -7.72 5.20
CA THR A 105 -0.29 -6.40 4.58
C THR A 105 -1.04 -5.49 5.52
N THR A 106 -0.52 -4.28 5.74
CA THR A 106 -1.34 -3.23 6.31
C THR A 106 -2.24 -2.68 5.23
N SER A 107 -3.50 -2.39 5.54
CA SER A 107 -4.34 -1.55 4.68
C SER A 107 -3.67 -0.19 4.48
N ALA A 108 -4.16 0.56 3.49
CA ALA A 108 -3.71 1.95 3.33
C ALA A 108 -3.82 2.66 4.68
N PRO A 109 -2.75 3.32 5.15
CA PRO A 109 -2.78 4.10 6.38
C PRO A 109 -3.87 5.18 6.31
N ASN A 110 -4.30 5.66 7.46
CA ASN A 110 -5.35 6.69 7.56
C ASN A 110 -4.81 8.10 7.23
N PHE A 111 -4.29 8.28 6.02
CA PHE A 111 -3.72 9.55 5.58
C PHE A 111 -4.80 10.53 5.07
N THR A 112 -4.54 11.82 5.22
CA THR A 112 -5.45 12.89 4.79
C THR A 112 -5.05 13.51 3.45
N THR A 113 -3.80 13.37 3.04
CA THR A 113 -3.29 13.93 1.78
C THR A 113 -2.42 12.94 1.03
N MET A 114 -2.51 12.95 -0.29
CA MET A 114 -1.64 12.17 -1.17
C MET A 114 -1.30 12.94 -2.44
N GLU A 115 -0.18 12.58 -3.04
CA GLU A 115 0.31 13.13 -4.31
C GLU A 115 1.08 12.07 -5.08
N MET A 116 0.91 12.05 -6.41
CA MET A 116 1.72 11.22 -7.30
C MET A 116 3.03 11.94 -7.61
N SER A 117 4.16 11.35 -7.29
CA SER A 117 5.49 11.87 -7.65
C SER A 117 6.43 10.73 -8.01
N GLY A 118 7.08 10.85 -9.16
CA GLY A 118 7.72 9.70 -9.78
C GLY A 118 6.63 8.66 -10.12
N ASN A 119 6.93 7.42 -10.12
CA ASN A 119 5.95 6.35 -10.36
C ASN A 119 5.31 5.84 -9.04
N ARG A 120 5.19 6.71 -8.02
CA ARG A 120 4.66 6.36 -6.71
C ARG A 120 3.63 7.37 -6.21
N ILE A 121 2.70 6.89 -5.42
CA ILE A 121 1.90 7.72 -4.53
C ILE A 121 2.72 8.00 -3.27
N TRP A 122 2.63 9.21 -2.76
CA TRP A 122 3.16 9.61 -1.46
C TRP A 122 2.03 10.16 -0.64
N ALA A 123 1.92 9.74 0.62
CA ALA A 123 0.80 10.10 1.47
C ALA A 123 1.26 10.49 2.88
N THR A 124 0.52 11.39 3.52
CA THR A 124 0.80 11.84 4.89
C THR A 124 -0.46 12.35 5.58
N GLY A 125 -0.35 12.71 6.85
CA GLY A 125 -1.44 13.22 7.65
C GLY A 125 -2.24 12.13 8.34
N ASP A 126 -1.59 11.03 8.69
CA ASP A 126 -2.13 9.98 9.57
C ASP A 126 -2.12 10.49 11.01
N PRO A 127 -3.30 10.59 11.68
CA PRO A 127 -3.37 11.07 13.06
C PRO A 127 -2.64 10.17 14.07
N ASP A 128 -2.57 8.88 13.80
CA ASP A 128 -1.94 7.89 14.68
C ASP A 128 -0.41 7.89 14.51
N ASN A 129 0.06 8.31 13.33
CA ASN A 129 1.49 8.40 12.99
C ASN A 129 1.80 9.77 12.36
N PRO A 130 1.74 10.85 13.15
CA PRO A 130 1.74 12.23 12.63
C PRO A 130 3.05 12.67 11.97
N TYR A 131 4.15 11.93 12.18
CA TYR A 131 5.46 12.25 11.61
C TYR A 131 5.76 11.48 10.30
N THR A 132 4.84 10.64 9.86
CA THR A 132 5.09 9.61 8.86
C THR A 132 4.66 10.07 7.47
N VAL A 133 5.50 9.77 6.49
CA VAL A 133 5.20 9.82 5.06
C VAL A 133 5.20 8.39 4.54
N TYR A 134 4.07 7.98 3.97
CA TYR A 134 3.87 6.65 3.44
C TYR A 134 4.04 6.62 1.93
N PHE A 135 4.45 5.46 1.41
CA PHE A 135 4.50 5.19 -0.01
C PHE A 135 4.18 3.71 -0.29
N PRO A 136 3.31 3.40 -1.23
CA PRO A 136 3.08 2.03 -1.69
C PRO A 136 4.17 1.59 -2.67
N GLY A 137 4.07 0.36 -3.13
CA GLY A 137 4.85 -0.15 -4.25
C GLY A 137 4.66 0.67 -5.53
N VAL A 138 5.45 0.35 -6.56
CA VAL A 138 5.37 1.04 -7.86
C VAL A 138 4.24 0.48 -8.71
N VAL A 139 3.67 1.31 -9.55
CA VAL A 139 2.67 1.04 -10.62
C VAL A 139 1.68 -0.10 -10.32
N GLN A 140 2.09 -1.35 -10.41
CA GLN A 140 1.21 -2.52 -10.22
C GLN A 140 0.89 -2.81 -8.74
N TYR A 141 1.64 -2.21 -7.80
CA TYR A 141 1.50 -2.40 -6.36
C TYR A 141 1.11 -1.12 -5.62
N LEU A 142 0.41 -0.20 -6.29
CA LEU A 142 0.03 1.11 -5.71
C LEU A 142 -0.90 1.03 -4.48
N GLY A 143 -1.54 -0.11 -4.25
CA GLY A 143 -2.36 -0.34 -3.06
C GLY A 143 -1.62 -1.01 -1.89
N PHE A 144 -0.35 -1.43 -2.10
CA PHE A 144 0.39 -2.22 -1.12
C PHE A 144 1.48 -1.39 -0.45
N PHE A 145 1.33 -1.15 0.83
CA PHE A 145 2.29 -0.41 1.66
C PHE A 145 3.32 -1.32 2.34
N SER A 146 3.27 -2.61 2.09
CA SER A 146 4.25 -3.57 2.60
C SER A 146 5.61 -3.42 1.92
N PRO A 147 6.72 -3.53 2.68
CA PRO A 147 8.08 -3.54 2.13
C PRO A 147 8.32 -4.64 1.08
N PHE A 148 7.63 -5.77 1.19
CA PHE A 148 7.73 -6.88 0.23
C PHE A 148 7.35 -6.45 -1.19
N TYR A 149 6.35 -5.58 -1.33
CA TYR A 149 5.92 -5.01 -2.62
C TYR A 149 6.63 -3.68 -2.97
N GLY A 150 7.71 -3.36 -2.25
CA GLY A 150 8.47 -2.13 -2.44
C GLY A 150 7.76 -0.88 -1.93
N GLY A 151 6.78 -1.05 -1.05
CA GLY A 151 6.15 0.00 -0.27
C GLY A 151 6.87 0.25 1.06
N GLY A 152 6.33 1.12 1.87
CA GLY A 152 6.85 1.42 3.20
C GLY A 152 6.51 2.81 3.69
N TYR A 153 7.33 3.28 4.60
CA TYR A 153 7.18 4.62 5.18
C TYR A 153 8.54 5.21 5.57
N ILE A 154 8.53 6.51 5.81
CA ILE A 154 9.65 7.23 6.41
C ILE A 154 9.13 8.21 7.45
N ASP A 155 9.72 8.20 8.65
CA ASP A 155 9.42 9.17 9.69
C ASP A 155 10.32 10.41 9.51
N LEU A 156 9.69 11.57 9.39
CA LEU A 156 10.39 12.85 9.36
C LEU A 156 10.47 13.41 10.78
N GLU A 157 11.68 13.50 11.33
CA GLU A 157 11.93 14.02 12.69
C GLU A 157 11.03 13.38 13.78
N LYS A 158 10.95 12.06 13.83
CA LYS A 158 10.18 11.32 14.83
C LYS A 158 10.51 11.79 16.25
N GLY A 159 9.48 12.23 16.99
CA GLY A 159 9.65 12.84 18.30
C GLY A 159 10.08 14.32 18.26
N GLY A 160 10.23 14.90 17.07
CA GLY A 160 10.46 16.32 16.84
C GLY A 160 9.19 17.15 17.00
N ARG A 161 9.31 18.43 16.66
CA ARG A 161 8.18 19.38 16.71
C ARG A 161 7.48 19.57 15.37
N GLU A 162 7.91 18.87 14.35
CA GLU A 162 7.44 19.08 12.98
C GLU A 162 6.61 17.90 12.49
N THR A 163 5.45 18.18 11.92
CA THR A 163 4.56 17.17 11.35
C THR A 163 4.39 17.40 9.85
N PRO A 164 4.51 16.37 9.01
CA PRO A 164 4.15 16.42 7.59
C PRO A 164 2.71 16.87 7.39
N VAL A 165 2.48 17.90 6.60
CA VAL A 165 1.15 18.46 6.33
C VAL A 165 0.68 18.17 4.93
N ARG A 166 1.62 18.21 3.97
CA ARG A 166 1.33 18.02 2.56
C ARG A 166 2.53 17.45 1.81
N VAL A 167 2.28 16.48 0.96
CA VAL A 167 3.23 16.08 -0.08
C VAL A 167 2.86 16.75 -1.38
N VAL A 168 3.86 17.23 -2.11
CA VAL A 168 3.69 17.87 -3.42
C VAL A 168 4.75 17.34 -4.38
N HIS A 169 4.32 17.02 -5.59
CA HIS A 169 5.24 16.72 -6.66
C HIS A 169 6.01 17.97 -7.09
N TYR A 170 7.32 17.91 -7.01
CA TYR A 170 8.21 18.98 -7.43
C TYR A 170 9.21 18.47 -8.49
N ARG A 171 9.37 19.22 -9.57
CA ARG A 171 10.35 18.93 -10.60
C ARG A 171 11.56 19.85 -10.41
N LYS A 172 12.70 19.27 -10.08
CA LYS A 172 13.97 19.99 -10.07
C LYS A 172 14.38 20.33 -11.50
N GLY A 173 15.13 21.43 -11.71
CA GLY A 173 15.54 21.89 -13.06
C GLY A 173 16.37 20.91 -13.86
N SER A 174 16.88 19.84 -13.26
CA SER A 174 17.53 18.69 -13.91
C SER A 174 16.54 17.72 -14.56
N GLY A 175 15.24 17.90 -14.40
CA GLY A 175 14.22 16.98 -14.87
C GLY A 175 13.82 15.90 -13.87
N ASP A 176 14.54 15.76 -12.76
CA ASP A 176 14.26 14.78 -11.73
C ASP A 176 12.97 15.12 -10.97
N SER A 177 12.15 14.12 -10.82
CA SER A 177 10.85 14.20 -10.18
C SER A 177 11.00 13.78 -8.71
N MET A 178 10.79 14.72 -7.79
CA MET A 178 10.96 14.47 -6.36
C MET A 178 9.67 14.75 -5.60
N ALA A 179 9.39 13.96 -4.59
CA ALA A 179 8.33 14.28 -3.65
C ALA A 179 8.85 15.30 -2.63
N THR A 180 8.15 16.41 -2.50
CA THR A 180 8.47 17.47 -1.55
C THR A 180 7.43 17.48 -0.45
N VAL A 181 7.88 17.40 0.80
CA VAL A 181 7.02 17.37 1.98
C VAL A 181 7.11 18.71 2.71
N LEU A 182 5.98 19.37 2.86
CA LEU A 182 5.87 20.54 3.70
C LEU A 182 5.46 20.10 5.10
N CYS A 183 6.21 20.54 6.10
CA CYS A 183 5.95 20.25 7.50
C CYS A 183 5.47 21.50 8.22
N SER A 184 4.67 21.29 9.26
CA SER A 184 4.24 22.29 10.22
C SER A 184 5.01 22.10 11.53
N SER A 185 5.22 23.17 12.27
CA SER A 185 5.68 23.14 13.64
C SER A 185 4.76 23.97 14.55
N PRO A 186 4.77 23.78 15.89
CA PRO A 186 3.91 24.50 16.80
C PRO A 186 4.08 26.02 16.79
N ASP A 187 5.27 26.52 16.39
CA ASP A 187 5.53 27.94 16.19
C ASP A 187 5.01 28.47 14.84
N GLY A 188 4.41 27.60 14.00
CA GLY A 188 3.82 27.91 12.72
C GLY A 188 4.84 28.10 11.58
N LEU A 189 6.10 27.77 11.79
CA LEU A 189 7.16 27.92 10.78
C LEU A 189 7.36 26.64 9.98
N GLY A 190 7.66 25.51 10.65
CA GLY A 190 7.89 24.22 10.01
C GLY A 190 9.13 24.16 9.12
N SER A 191 9.17 23.16 8.26
CA SER A 191 10.27 22.93 7.33
C SER A 191 9.79 22.34 6.01
N ILE A 192 10.71 22.21 5.06
CA ILE A 192 10.50 21.57 3.76
C ILE A 192 11.53 20.46 3.58
N TRP A 193 11.03 19.27 3.26
CA TRP A 193 11.83 18.09 3.00
C TRP A 193 11.68 17.63 1.56
N GLN A 194 12.70 16.99 1.05
CA GLN A 194 12.60 16.13 -0.14
C GLN A 194 12.71 14.70 0.30
N VAL A 195 11.82 13.86 -0.22
CA VAL A 195 11.82 12.42 0.00
C VAL A 195 12.02 11.72 -1.33
N ASP A 196 12.81 10.66 -1.29
CA ASP A 196 13.15 9.86 -2.46
C ASP A 196 13.30 8.40 -2.02
N ILE A 197 13.36 7.50 -2.99
CA ILE A 197 13.57 6.08 -2.75
C ILE A 197 14.71 5.60 -3.61
N ASN A 198 15.75 5.11 -2.96
CA ASN A 198 16.73 4.27 -3.60
C ASN A 198 16.25 2.82 -3.57
N SER A 199 16.56 2.07 -4.60
CA SER A 199 16.35 0.63 -4.62
C SER A 199 17.66 -0.10 -4.42
N ASN A 200 17.65 -1.14 -3.59
CA ASN A 200 18.75 -2.08 -3.47
C ASN A 200 18.23 -3.49 -3.74
N THR A 201 18.97 -4.26 -4.52
CA THR A 201 18.61 -5.64 -4.86
C THR A 201 19.56 -6.60 -4.17
N VAL A 202 19.03 -7.49 -3.34
CA VAL A 202 19.75 -8.56 -2.67
C VAL A 202 19.03 -9.86 -2.98
N ASP A 203 19.75 -10.85 -3.51
CA ASP A 203 19.23 -12.19 -3.83
C ASP A 203 17.89 -12.19 -4.63
N ASN A 204 17.81 -11.35 -5.67
CA ASN A 204 16.63 -11.11 -6.51
C ASN A 204 15.46 -10.35 -5.86
N PHE A 205 15.56 -9.94 -4.61
CA PHE A 205 14.59 -9.06 -3.97
C PHE A 205 15.04 -7.61 -4.05
N THR A 206 14.15 -6.74 -4.51
CA THR A 206 14.41 -5.29 -4.58
C THR A 206 13.72 -4.59 -3.42
N PHE A 207 14.51 -4.06 -2.52
CA PHE A 207 14.01 -3.29 -1.37
C PHE A 207 14.01 -1.80 -1.67
N ALA A 208 12.94 -1.13 -1.26
CA ALA A 208 12.86 0.32 -1.28
C ALA A 208 13.57 0.88 -0.04
N ILE A 209 14.59 1.70 -0.24
CA ILE A 209 15.29 2.41 0.83
C ILE A 209 14.86 3.88 0.78
N PRO A 210 13.94 4.30 1.66
CA PRO A 210 13.50 5.69 1.68
C PRO A 210 14.59 6.60 2.24
N MET A 211 14.72 7.77 1.62
CA MET A 211 15.66 8.82 2.04
C MET A 211 14.92 10.13 2.17
N ALA A 212 15.27 10.92 3.17
CA ALA A 212 14.71 12.25 3.38
C ALA A 212 15.82 13.29 3.62
N TYR A 213 15.68 14.44 2.98
CA TYR A 213 16.61 15.54 3.09
C TYR A 213 15.85 16.83 3.44
N LYS A 214 16.19 17.47 4.56
CA LYS A 214 15.66 18.79 4.91
C LYS A 214 16.31 19.84 4.01
N ILE A 215 15.53 20.48 3.15
CA ILE A 215 16.02 21.51 2.20
C ILE A 215 15.81 22.94 2.71
N VAL A 216 14.80 23.14 3.56
CA VAL A 216 14.53 24.41 4.23
C VAL A 216 14.16 24.14 5.68
N GLY A 217 14.87 24.76 6.62
CA GLY A 217 14.77 24.44 8.06
C GLY A 217 13.85 25.32 8.87
N SER A 218 13.32 26.40 8.35
CA SER A 218 12.56 27.36 9.17
C SER A 218 11.35 27.93 8.46
N ILE A 219 10.94 27.34 7.34
CA ILE A 219 9.79 27.78 6.56
C ILE A 219 9.11 26.55 5.98
N GLY A 220 7.94 26.23 6.49
CA GLY A 220 7.06 25.17 6.03
C GLY A 220 5.64 25.70 5.89
N SER A 221 4.66 24.80 5.89
CA SER A 221 3.24 25.18 5.84
C SER A 221 2.51 24.61 7.04
N ASN A 222 1.63 25.40 7.63
CA ASN A 222 0.72 24.98 8.70
C ASN A 222 -0.71 24.75 8.20
N ALA A 223 -0.94 24.86 6.90
CA ALA A 223 -2.26 24.74 6.28
C ALA A 223 -2.21 23.81 5.06
N THR A 224 -2.71 22.61 5.22
CA THR A 224 -2.73 21.57 4.18
C THR A 224 -3.29 22.05 2.84
N PHE A 225 -4.34 22.87 2.87
CA PHE A 225 -5.04 23.35 1.67
C PHE A 225 -4.49 24.66 1.11
N SER A 226 -3.51 25.30 1.78
CA SER A 226 -2.85 26.50 1.27
C SER A 226 -1.74 26.19 0.25
N VAL A 227 -1.42 24.91 0.04
CA VAL A 227 -0.34 24.48 -0.84
C VAL A 227 -0.84 24.36 -2.27
N VAL A 228 -0.26 25.13 -3.17
CA VAL A 228 -0.64 25.20 -4.59
C VAL A 228 0.58 24.96 -5.46
N LYS A 229 0.41 24.09 -6.46
CA LYS A 229 1.41 23.89 -7.50
C LYS A 229 1.15 24.85 -8.66
N ALA A 230 2.12 25.69 -8.96
CA ALA A 230 2.06 26.64 -10.08
C ALA A 230 3.25 26.38 -11.02
N LYS A 231 3.02 25.56 -12.06
CA LYS A 231 4.05 25.11 -13.00
C LYS A 231 5.21 24.42 -12.26
N ASP A 232 6.38 25.01 -12.22
CA ASP A 232 7.58 24.47 -11.58
C ASP A 232 7.83 25.07 -10.18
N ASN A 233 6.81 25.71 -9.60
CA ASN A 233 6.89 26.32 -8.28
C ASN A 233 5.82 25.75 -7.35
N ILE A 234 6.10 25.80 -6.06
CA ILE A 234 5.14 25.47 -5.01
C ILE A 234 4.85 26.73 -4.22
N GLY A 235 3.59 27.21 -4.26
CA GLY A 235 3.10 28.26 -3.40
C GLY A 235 2.49 27.68 -2.14
N PHE A 236 2.72 28.29 -0.99
CA PHE A 236 2.12 27.89 0.28
C PHE A 236 2.08 29.04 1.27
N ALA A 237 1.26 28.90 2.30
CA ALA A 237 1.16 29.88 3.36
C ALA A 237 1.54 29.28 4.72
N ASN A 238 2.03 30.15 5.60
CA ASN A 238 2.18 29.90 7.02
C ASN A 238 1.85 31.17 7.82
N THR A 239 2.09 31.15 9.14
CA THR A 239 1.83 32.31 10.02
C THR A 239 2.64 33.57 9.68
N LYS A 240 3.71 33.46 8.90
CA LYS A 240 4.57 34.55 8.50
C LYS A 240 4.24 35.16 7.14
N GLY A 241 3.35 34.51 6.36
CA GLY A 241 2.95 35.02 5.05
C GLY A 241 2.80 33.95 3.96
N VAL A 242 2.86 34.39 2.72
CA VAL A 242 2.78 33.54 1.52
C VAL A 242 4.16 33.40 0.88
N PHE A 243 4.52 32.18 0.58
CA PHE A 243 5.85 31.82 0.11
C PHE A 243 5.79 31.07 -1.21
N PHE A 244 6.86 31.16 -1.98
CA PHE A 244 7.08 30.34 -3.16
C PHE A 244 8.42 29.60 -3.07
N LEU A 245 8.38 28.28 -3.18
CA LEU A 245 9.54 27.45 -3.45
C LEU A 245 9.74 27.40 -4.97
N ARG A 246 10.83 28.01 -5.44
CA ARG A 246 11.19 28.04 -6.85
C ARG A 246 12.12 26.90 -7.22
N ASN A 247 12.26 26.64 -8.52
CA ASN A 247 13.10 25.62 -9.14
C ASN A 247 14.61 25.68 -8.78
N LYS A 248 15.10 26.82 -8.33
CA LYS A 248 16.33 26.92 -7.52
C LYS A 248 15.87 27.13 -6.08
N PRO A 249 16.56 26.58 -5.05
CA PRO A 249 16.12 26.71 -3.66
C PRO A 249 16.26 28.17 -3.16
N GLN A 250 15.44 29.04 -3.71
CA GLN A 250 15.24 30.41 -3.27
C GLN A 250 13.80 30.56 -2.79
N MET A 251 13.66 30.83 -1.52
CA MET A 251 12.39 31.21 -0.94
C MET A 251 12.13 32.69 -1.20
N LEU A 252 10.98 33.00 -1.74
CA LEU A 252 10.50 34.37 -1.91
C LEU A 252 9.30 34.57 -1.01
N ASN A 253 9.39 35.43 -0.01
CA ASN A 253 8.23 35.93 0.70
C ASN A 253 7.57 37.01 -0.17
N ILE A 254 6.28 36.86 -0.47
CA ILE A 254 5.55 37.78 -1.35
C ILE A 254 4.75 38.80 -0.56
N LEU A 255 4.40 38.45 0.68
CA LEU A 255 3.64 39.31 1.57
C LEU A 255 4.33 39.33 2.95
N THR A 256 4.86 40.43 3.31
CA THR A 256 5.25 40.79 4.68
C THR A 256 4.18 41.65 5.30
#